data_b6950c85394627135253a4ee29f59af7
#
_entry.id   b6950c85394627135253a4ee29f59af7
#
_cell.length_a   1.000
_cell.length_b   1.000
_cell.length_c   1.000
_cell.angle_alpha   90.00
_cell.angle_beta   90.00
_cell.angle_gamma   90.00
#
_symmetry.space_group_name_H-M   'P 1'
#
loop_
_entity.id
_entity.type
_entity.pdbx_description
1 polymer ?
#
loop_
_entity_poly.entity_id
_entity_poly.type
_entity_poly.pdbx_seq_one_letter_code
_entity_poly.pdbx_strand_id
1 'polypeptide(L)'
;PNGGTTWDEDIKPYAESVIPVIRQQSPNAVIIVGTPCWSQEIDKAAQNPLDFSNVMYACHFYAKTHGQWLRDRIDSVRAQGVPVFISEWGTSAADGNGGIDAGASAEWLQFMADRGLSWANWSLCDKDEASAALNPGASPNGSWSDDDLSPSGTLVFAHF
;
A
#
# COMPACT_ATOMS: atom_id res chain seq x y z
N PRO A 1 -8.14 -1.27 -7.70
CA PRO A 1 -8.74 -1.33 -9.04
C PRO A 1 -7.69 -1.21 -10.13
N ASN A 2 -7.86 -1.96 -11.20
CA ASN A 2 -6.93 -1.96 -12.33
C ASN A 2 -7.21 -0.82 -13.34
N GLY A 3 -6.49 -0.79 -14.46
CA GLY A 3 -6.70 0.18 -15.52
C GLY A 3 -8.11 0.13 -16.09
N GLY A 4 -8.69 1.29 -16.39
CA GLY A 4 -10.06 1.45 -16.90
C GLY A 4 -11.13 1.68 -15.85
N THR A 5 -10.85 1.44 -14.56
CA THR A 5 -11.75 1.78 -13.46
C THR A 5 -11.51 3.23 -13.03
N THR A 6 -12.56 4.02 -12.98
CA THR A 6 -12.48 5.45 -12.60
C THR A 6 -12.91 5.68 -11.15
N TRP A 7 -12.53 6.83 -10.61
CA TRP A 7 -12.94 7.20 -9.25
C TRP A 7 -14.44 7.54 -9.21
N ASP A 8 -14.88 8.47 -10.05
CA ASP A 8 -16.22 9.04 -9.96
C ASP A 8 -17.33 8.11 -10.43
N GLU A 9 -17.07 7.27 -11.46
CA GLU A 9 -18.09 6.43 -12.05
C GLU A 9 -18.16 5.03 -11.42
N ASP A 10 -17.04 4.53 -10.87
CA ASP A 10 -16.96 3.14 -10.40
C ASP A 10 -16.69 3.06 -8.89
N ILE A 11 -15.54 3.60 -8.42
CA ILE A 11 -15.04 3.31 -7.08
C ILE A 11 -15.83 4.08 -6.02
N LYS A 12 -16.06 5.39 -6.23
CA LYS A 12 -16.78 6.23 -5.27
C LYS A 12 -18.22 5.75 -5.08
N PRO A 13 -19.05 5.52 -6.12
CA PRO A 13 -20.40 4.98 -5.94
C PRO A 13 -20.43 3.61 -5.25
N TYR A 14 -19.47 2.74 -5.55
CA TYR A 14 -19.32 1.47 -4.86
C TYR A 14 -19.03 1.68 -3.36
N ALA A 15 -18.06 2.51 -3.02
CA ALA A 15 -17.69 2.81 -1.64
C ALA A 15 -18.88 3.44 -0.87
N GLU A 16 -19.60 4.38 -1.49
CA GLU A 16 -20.80 5.00 -0.92
C GLU A 16 -21.93 4.00 -0.63
N SER A 17 -22.02 2.93 -1.41
CA SER A 17 -22.99 1.85 -1.16
C SER A 17 -22.57 0.89 -0.05
N VAL A 18 -21.26 0.62 0.09
CA VAL A 18 -20.71 -0.40 1.00
C VAL A 18 -20.41 0.15 2.40
N ILE A 19 -19.87 1.37 2.48
CA ILE A 19 -19.48 1.98 3.77
C ILE A 19 -20.63 2.00 4.78
N PRO A 20 -21.88 2.42 4.44
CA PRO A 20 -23.00 2.39 5.39
C PRO A 20 -23.29 0.99 5.93
N VAL A 21 -23.12 -0.05 5.11
CA VAL A 21 -23.33 -1.44 5.55
C VAL A 21 -22.26 -1.86 6.57
N ILE A 22 -20.99 -1.53 6.32
CA ILE A 22 -19.90 -1.78 7.26
C ILE A 22 -20.17 -1.03 8.59
N ARG A 23 -20.62 0.21 8.53
CA ARG A 23 -20.88 1.06 9.71
C ARG A 23 -21.97 0.52 10.62
N GLN A 24 -22.92 -0.28 10.11
CA GLN A 24 -23.93 -0.94 10.93
C GLN A 24 -23.31 -1.94 11.91
N GLN A 25 -22.21 -2.60 11.53
CA GLN A 25 -21.53 -3.61 12.36
C GLN A 25 -20.26 -3.06 13.04
N SER A 26 -19.60 -2.11 12.41
CA SER A 26 -18.32 -1.56 12.84
C SER A 26 -18.31 -0.02 12.71
N PRO A 27 -19.04 0.69 13.59
CA PRO A 27 -19.27 2.13 13.42
C PRO A 27 -18.01 2.99 13.46
N ASN A 28 -16.96 2.53 14.14
CA ASN A 28 -15.72 3.27 14.35
C ASN A 28 -14.51 2.71 13.56
N ALA A 29 -14.71 1.69 12.73
CA ALA A 29 -13.60 1.12 11.94
C ALA A 29 -12.99 2.17 11.00
N VAL A 30 -11.68 2.16 10.83
CA VAL A 30 -11.03 2.85 9.71
C VAL A 30 -11.28 2.04 8.45
N ILE A 31 -11.80 2.69 7.42
CA ILE A 31 -12.08 2.05 6.12
C ILE A 31 -11.06 2.58 5.12
N ILE A 32 -10.27 1.67 4.53
CA ILE A 32 -9.30 2.00 3.51
C ILE A 32 -9.93 1.71 2.15
N VAL A 33 -10.06 2.75 1.33
CA VAL A 33 -10.69 2.66 0.01
C VAL A 33 -9.61 2.69 -1.07
N GLY A 34 -9.62 1.69 -1.95
CA GLY A 34 -8.73 1.64 -3.12
C GLY A 34 -8.97 2.82 -4.07
N THR A 35 -7.92 3.24 -4.77
CA THR A 35 -8.01 4.31 -5.77
C THR A 35 -7.71 3.77 -7.18
N PRO A 36 -7.99 4.52 -8.27
CA PRO A 36 -7.75 4.02 -9.63
C PRO A 36 -6.29 3.65 -9.90
N CYS A 37 -6.07 2.93 -11.00
CA CYS A 37 -4.74 2.55 -11.48
C CYS A 37 -3.89 1.85 -10.41
N TRP A 38 -4.38 0.70 -9.90
CA TRP A 38 -3.73 -0.07 -8.82
C TRP A 38 -3.41 0.79 -7.59
N SER A 39 -4.34 1.67 -7.23
CA SER A 39 -4.19 2.61 -6.10
C SER A 39 -3.02 3.60 -6.24
N GLN A 40 -2.68 4.02 -7.45
CA GLN A 40 -1.68 5.05 -7.69
C GLN A 40 -2.30 6.44 -7.92
N GLU A 41 -3.57 6.51 -8.36
CA GLU A 41 -4.26 7.78 -8.67
C GLU A 41 -5.07 8.31 -7.48
N ILE A 42 -4.41 8.48 -6.34
CA ILE A 42 -5.01 9.03 -5.11
C ILE A 42 -5.48 10.49 -5.28
N ASP A 43 -4.89 11.22 -6.23
CA ASP A 43 -5.29 12.58 -6.59
C ASP A 43 -6.71 12.65 -7.15
N LYS A 44 -7.20 11.60 -7.82
CA LYS A 44 -8.59 11.52 -8.27
C LYS A 44 -9.57 11.47 -7.10
N ALA A 45 -9.26 10.66 -6.10
CA ALA A 45 -10.05 10.62 -4.88
C ALA A 45 -9.99 11.94 -4.09
N ALA A 46 -8.83 12.61 -4.07
CA ALA A 46 -8.67 13.89 -3.40
C ALA A 46 -9.48 15.03 -4.04
N GLN A 47 -9.71 14.99 -5.37
CA GLN A 47 -10.53 15.98 -6.09
C GLN A 47 -12.02 15.86 -5.77
N ASN A 48 -12.49 14.67 -5.41
CA ASN A 48 -13.90 14.40 -5.09
C ASN A 48 -13.98 13.34 -3.97
N PRO A 49 -13.60 13.68 -2.73
CA PRO A 49 -13.49 12.71 -1.65
C PRO A 49 -14.87 12.16 -1.22
N LEU A 50 -14.83 11.05 -0.50
CA LEU A 50 -15.99 10.47 0.18
C LEU A 50 -16.40 11.34 1.37
N ASP A 51 -17.69 11.56 1.56
CA ASP A 51 -18.24 12.28 2.71
C ASP A 51 -18.56 11.31 3.87
N PHE A 52 -17.52 10.64 4.36
CA PHE A 52 -17.60 9.76 5.52
C PHE A 52 -16.42 9.99 6.46
N SER A 53 -16.65 9.88 7.76
CA SER A 53 -15.58 9.88 8.76
C SER A 53 -14.81 8.55 8.76
N ASN A 54 -13.57 8.57 9.27
CA ASN A 54 -12.70 7.39 9.40
C ASN A 54 -12.50 6.63 8.09
N VAL A 55 -12.32 7.36 6.98
CA VAL A 55 -11.96 6.82 5.68
C VAL A 55 -10.55 7.27 5.34
N MET A 56 -9.73 6.37 4.82
CA MET A 56 -8.41 6.62 4.24
C MET A 56 -8.36 6.11 2.81
N TYR A 57 -7.45 6.68 2.01
CA TYR A 57 -7.29 6.30 0.60
C TYR A 57 -6.03 5.48 0.41
N ALA A 58 -6.17 4.31 -0.21
CA ALA A 58 -5.07 3.42 -0.50
C ALA A 58 -4.11 4.02 -1.52
N CYS A 59 -2.82 3.92 -1.25
CA CYS A 59 -1.78 4.12 -2.25
C CYS A 59 -0.87 2.90 -2.26
N HIS A 60 -0.54 2.40 -3.46
CA HIS A 60 0.36 1.26 -3.65
C HIS A 60 1.60 1.67 -4.42
N PHE A 61 2.74 1.13 -4.03
CA PHE A 61 3.98 1.30 -4.77
C PHE A 61 4.89 0.07 -4.70
N TYR A 62 5.79 -0.02 -5.66
CA TYR A 62 6.92 -0.94 -5.65
C TYR A 62 8.20 -0.12 -5.84
N ALA A 63 9.14 -0.25 -4.91
CA ALA A 63 10.26 0.68 -4.78
C ALA A 63 11.12 0.79 -6.05
N LYS A 64 11.28 -0.32 -6.77
CA LYS A 64 12.05 -0.36 -8.01
C LYS A 64 11.32 0.25 -9.22
N THR A 65 10.00 0.45 -9.13
CA THR A 65 9.18 0.97 -10.25
C THR A 65 8.71 2.40 -9.99
N HIS A 66 8.34 2.71 -8.76
CA HIS A 66 7.69 3.97 -8.41
C HIS A 66 8.66 4.86 -7.64
N GLY A 67 8.90 6.04 -8.17
CA GLY A 67 9.88 6.98 -7.63
C GLY A 67 9.27 8.28 -7.11
N GLN A 68 10.02 9.38 -7.30
CA GLN A 68 9.68 10.70 -6.76
C GLN A 68 8.30 11.20 -7.19
N TRP A 69 7.90 10.95 -8.42
CA TRP A 69 6.59 11.39 -8.94
C TRP A 69 5.40 10.93 -8.08
N LEU A 70 5.47 9.71 -7.51
CA LEU A 70 4.38 9.20 -6.65
C LEU A 70 4.50 9.76 -5.24
N ARG A 71 5.71 9.98 -4.73
CA ARG A 71 5.93 10.70 -3.47
C ARG A 71 5.38 12.12 -3.53
N ASP A 72 5.63 12.84 -4.63
CA ASP A 72 5.09 14.20 -4.84
C ASP A 72 3.55 14.20 -4.88
N ARG A 73 2.95 13.18 -5.51
CA ARG A 73 1.49 13.00 -5.54
C ARG A 73 0.94 12.76 -4.13
N ILE A 74 1.57 11.91 -3.33
CA ILE A 74 1.18 11.68 -1.93
C ILE A 74 1.24 12.99 -1.14
N ASP A 75 2.31 13.75 -1.25
CA ASP A 75 2.46 15.03 -0.55
C ASP A 75 1.39 16.03 -0.97
N SER A 76 1.11 16.15 -2.27
CA SER A 76 0.06 17.02 -2.79
C SER A 76 -1.33 16.67 -2.26
N VAL A 77 -1.65 15.39 -2.16
CA VAL A 77 -2.94 14.90 -1.64
C VAL A 77 -3.05 15.16 -0.14
N ARG A 78 -2.00 14.86 0.62
CA ARG A 78 -1.96 15.12 2.07
C ARG A 78 -2.05 16.61 2.43
N ALA A 79 -1.45 17.47 1.61
CA ALA A 79 -1.56 18.92 1.78
C ALA A 79 -3.00 19.44 1.66
N GLN A 80 -3.89 18.69 1.03
CA GLN A 80 -5.33 18.96 0.95
C GLN A 80 -6.12 18.39 2.14
N GLY A 81 -5.45 17.79 3.13
CA GLY A 81 -6.09 17.16 4.30
C GLY A 81 -6.66 15.78 4.03
N VAL A 82 -6.34 15.16 2.90
CA VAL A 82 -6.84 13.82 2.53
C VAL A 82 -5.91 12.76 3.11
N PRO A 83 -6.43 11.84 3.95
CA PRO A 83 -5.61 10.83 4.61
C PRO A 83 -5.24 9.68 3.66
N VAL A 84 -3.96 9.36 3.60
CA VAL A 84 -3.40 8.28 2.76
C VAL A 84 -2.90 7.14 3.62
N PHE A 85 -3.17 5.90 3.21
CA PHE A 85 -2.62 4.67 3.76
C PHE A 85 -1.88 3.90 2.67
N ILE A 86 -0.64 3.53 2.92
CA ILE A 86 0.12 2.68 2.00
C ILE A 86 -0.27 1.23 2.27
N SER A 87 -1.38 0.79 1.68
CA SER A 87 -1.95 -0.54 1.95
C SER A 87 -1.24 -1.69 1.22
N GLU A 88 -0.34 -1.35 0.31
CA GLU A 88 0.54 -2.30 -0.36
C GLU A 88 1.82 -1.60 -0.81
N TRP A 89 2.98 -2.17 -0.49
CA TRP A 89 4.24 -1.78 -1.10
C TRP A 89 5.23 -2.93 -1.13
N GLY A 90 6.08 -2.96 -2.15
CA GLY A 90 7.11 -3.98 -2.33
C GLY A 90 8.49 -3.40 -2.58
N THR A 91 9.52 -4.17 -2.23
CA THR A 91 10.94 -3.82 -2.41
C THR A 91 11.45 -4.02 -3.84
N SER A 92 10.67 -4.75 -4.66
CA SER A 92 10.99 -5.18 -6.03
C SER A 92 10.38 -4.27 -7.09
N ALA A 93 10.37 -4.73 -8.34
CA ALA A 93 9.55 -4.15 -9.40
C ALA A 93 8.06 -4.50 -9.21
N ALA A 94 7.16 -3.79 -9.93
CA ALA A 94 5.72 -3.90 -9.77
C ALA A 94 5.13 -5.27 -10.17
N ASP A 95 5.88 -6.09 -10.87
CA ASP A 95 5.53 -7.48 -11.18
C ASP A 95 5.93 -8.48 -10.07
N GLY A 96 6.50 -7.99 -8.97
CA GLY A 96 7.00 -8.79 -7.84
C GLY A 96 8.39 -9.37 -8.04
N ASN A 97 9.05 -9.11 -9.17
CA ASN A 97 10.29 -9.74 -9.58
C ASN A 97 11.46 -8.76 -9.79
N GLY A 98 12.53 -9.26 -10.38
CA GLY A 98 13.71 -8.46 -10.75
C GLY A 98 14.65 -8.12 -9.58
N GLY A 99 14.56 -8.84 -8.47
CA GLY A 99 15.31 -8.56 -7.24
C GLY A 99 14.81 -7.31 -6.52
N ILE A 100 15.34 -7.06 -5.33
CA ILE A 100 15.01 -5.87 -4.54
C ILE A 100 15.84 -4.66 -4.97
N ASP A 101 15.33 -3.46 -4.69
CA ASP A 101 16.10 -2.21 -4.69
C ASP A 101 16.17 -1.67 -3.26
N ALA A 102 17.26 -1.98 -2.57
CA ALA A 102 17.43 -1.59 -1.16
C ALA A 102 17.54 -0.07 -0.99
N GLY A 103 18.16 0.63 -1.94
CA GLY A 103 18.30 2.09 -1.90
C GLY A 103 16.95 2.79 -2.04
N ALA A 104 16.20 2.46 -3.09
CA ALA A 104 14.87 3.00 -3.30
C ALA A 104 13.90 2.61 -2.17
N SER A 105 14.01 1.40 -1.63
CA SER A 105 13.21 0.97 -0.48
C SER A 105 13.50 1.80 0.76
N ALA A 106 14.78 2.08 1.05
CA ALA A 106 15.17 2.94 2.16
C ALA A 106 14.63 4.38 1.99
N GLU A 107 14.70 4.95 0.79
CA GLU A 107 14.12 6.27 0.50
C GLU A 107 12.59 6.28 0.76
N TRP A 108 11.87 5.24 0.36
CA TRP A 108 10.44 5.12 0.61
C TRP A 108 10.12 4.96 2.09
N LEU A 109 10.86 4.13 2.81
CA LEU A 109 10.67 3.94 4.24
C LEU A 109 10.91 5.24 5.02
N GLN A 110 11.98 5.98 4.67
CA GLN A 110 12.24 7.29 5.26
C GLN A 110 11.13 8.29 4.93
N PHE A 111 10.67 8.32 3.67
CA PHE A 111 9.56 9.17 3.25
C PHE A 111 8.28 8.89 4.05
N MET A 112 7.95 7.62 4.27
CA MET A 112 6.77 7.22 5.06
C MET A 112 6.94 7.59 6.54
N ALA A 113 8.12 7.36 7.11
CA ALA A 113 8.42 7.69 8.50
C ALA A 113 8.31 9.20 8.78
N ASP A 114 8.93 10.04 7.93
CA ASP A 114 8.92 11.50 8.06
C ASP A 114 7.49 12.09 8.03
N ARG A 115 6.55 11.37 7.44
CA ARG A 115 5.15 11.81 7.25
C ARG A 115 4.16 11.10 8.16
N GLY A 116 4.62 10.14 8.97
CA GLY A 116 3.75 9.31 9.82
C GLY A 116 2.74 8.51 8.99
N LEU A 117 3.13 8.03 7.81
CA LEU A 117 2.29 7.18 6.97
C LEU A 117 2.28 5.75 7.51
N SER A 118 1.10 5.21 7.73
CA SER A 118 0.93 3.79 8.02
C SER A 118 1.04 2.97 6.74
N TRP A 119 1.60 1.77 6.86
CA TRP A 119 1.85 0.93 5.69
C TRP A 119 1.72 -0.57 5.98
N ALA A 120 1.52 -1.35 4.91
CA ALA A 120 1.60 -2.80 4.89
C ALA A 120 2.49 -3.25 3.72
N ASN A 121 3.44 -4.14 4.00
CA ASN A 121 4.34 -4.66 2.98
C ASN A 121 3.71 -5.82 2.19
N TRP A 122 3.98 -5.90 0.92
CA TRP A 122 3.67 -7.02 0.05
C TRP A 122 4.93 -7.88 -0.17
N SER A 123 4.96 -9.15 0.32
CA SER A 123 3.97 -9.73 1.19
C SER A 123 4.61 -10.80 2.08
N LEU A 124 3.99 -11.08 3.22
CA LEU A 124 4.40 -12.16 4.10
C LEU A 124 3.96 -13.50 3.48
N CYS A 125 4.76 -14.03 2.57
CA CYS A 125 4.57 -15.31 1.92
C CYS A 125 5.93 -15.92 1.55
N ASP A 126 5.93 -17.20 1.18
CA ASP A 126 7.08 -17.98 0.72
C ASP A 126 7.04 -18.26 -0.80
N LYS A 127 6.32 -17.41 -1.55
CA LYS A 127 6.25 -17.52 -3.01
C LYS A 127 7.62 -17.26 -3.63
N ASP A 128 7.95 -17.97 -4.71
CA ASP A 128 9.18 -17.72 -5.48
C ASP A 128 9.06 -16.42 -6.29
N GLU A 129 9.14 -15.31 -5.58
CA GLU A 129 9.20 -13.96 -6.17
C GLU A 129 10.02 -13.02 -5.27
N ALA A 130 10.61 -11.99 -5.86
CA ALA A 130 11.53 -11.10 -5.14
C ALA A 130 10.86 -10.23 -4.07
N SER A 131 9.54 -10.01 -4.14
CA SER A 131 8.77 -9.28 -3.13
C SER A 131 8.34 -10.13 -1.94
N ALA A 132 8.43 -11.46 -2.04
CA ALA A 132 8.09 -12.35 -0.92
C ALA A 132 9.05 -12.11 0.27
N ALA A 133 8.51 -12.06 1.49
CA ALA A 133 9.32 -11.84 2.68
C ALA A 133 10.01 -13.11 3.20
N LEU A 134 9.51 -14.28 2.81
CA LEU A 134 10.06 -15.56 3.21
C LEU A 134 10.67 -16.29 2.02
N ASN A 135 11.70 -17.09 2.28
CA ASN A 135 12.26 -18.00 1.30
C ASN A 135 11.26 -19.11 0.97
N PRO A 136 11.23 -19.64 -0.27
CA PRO A 136 10.38 -20.78 -0.65
C PRO A 136 10.53 -21.97 0.29
N GLY A 137 9.42 -22.48 0.80
CA GLY A 137 9.37 -23.62 1.72
C GLY A 137 9.48 -23.24 3.20
N ALA A 138 9.45 -21.98 3.56
CA ALA A 138 9.37 -21.54 4.95
C ALA A 138 8.12 -22.12 5.66
N SER A 139 8.23 -22.36 6.96
CA SER A 139 7.16 -22.99 7.75
C SER A 139 5.85 -22.16 7.71
N PRO A 140 4.69 -22.77 7.39
CA PRO A 140 3.40 -22.08 7.46
C PRO A 140 2.94 -21.81 8.91
N ASN A 141 3.61 -22.40 9.90
CA ASN A 141 3.24 -22.28 11.31
C ASN A 141 3.99 -21.14 12.04
N GLY A 142 4.75 -20.33 11.33
CA GLY A 142 5.56 -19.28 11.93
C GLY A 142 6.86 -19.80 12.56
N SER A 143 7.36 -19.07 13.56
CA SER A 143 8.65 -19.33 14.22
C SER A 143 9.83 -19.26 13.25
N TRP A 144 9.79 -18.31 12.33
CA TRP A 144 10.85 -18.09 11.35
C TRP A 144 12.12 -17.53 11.99
N SER A 145 13.25 -18.06 11.53
CA SER A 145 14.59 -17.54 11.79
C SER A 145 15.05 -16.60 10.68
N ASP A 146 16.20 -15.98 10.86
CA ASP A 146 16.81 -15.14 9.81
C ASP A 146 17.07 -15.93 8.52
N ASP A 147 17.32 -17.25 8.60
CA ASP A 147 17.55 -18.11 7.45
C ASP A 147 16.27 -18.35 6.61
N ASP A 148 15.10 -18.15 7.21
CA ASP A 148 13.81 -18.23 6.51
C ASP A 148 13.46 -16.94 5.75
N LEU A 149 14.13 -15.83 6.05
CA LEU A 149 13.86 -14.54 5.42
C LEU A 149 14.51 -14.44 4.04
N SER A 150 13.76 -13.94 3.09
CA SER A 150 14.29 -13.50 1.81
C SER A 150 15.06 -12.18 1.95
N PRO A 151 15.78 -11.71 0.93
CA PRO A 151 16.34 -10.36 0.93
C PRO A 151 15.30 -9.26 1.18
N SER A 152 14.07 -9.42 0.66
CA SER A 152 12.95 -8.51 0.93
C SER A 152 12.54 -8.56 2.40
N GLY A 153 12.35 -9.75 2.95
CA GLY A 153 12.02 -9.94 4.35
C GLY A 153 13.05 -9.36 5.28
N THR A 154 14.34 -9.66 5.06
CA THR A 154 15.42 -9.10 5.87
C THR A 154 15.41 -7.58 5.89
N LEU A 155 15.20 -6.93 4.74
CA LEU A 155 15.11 -5.47 4.66
C LEU A 155 13.90 -4.95 5.42
N VAL A 156 12.72 -5.54 5.21
CA VAL A 156 11.47 -5.06 5.80
C VAL A 156 11.43 -5.29 7.31
N PHE A 157 11.81 -6.48 7.78
CA PHE A 157 11.80 -6.80 9.22
C PHE A 157 12.79 -5.95 10.05
N ALA A 158 13.84 -5.42 9.43
CA ALA A 158 14.75 -4.49 10.10
C ALA A 158 14.10 -3.12 10.43
N HIS A 159 12.85 -2.86 9.97
CA HIS A 159 12.13 -1.60 10.17
C HIS A 159 10.85 -1.74 11.03
N PHE A 160 10.70 -2.90 11.70
CA PHE A 160 9.64 -3.11 12.71
C PHE A 160 10.17 -2.98 14.17
#